data_1445ae439b7af292bb3f9e0fc7c59c33
#
_entry.id   1445ae439b7af292bb3f9e0fc7c59c33
#
_cell.length_a   1.000
_cell.length_b   1.000
_cell.length_c   1.000
_cell.angle_alpha   90.00
_cell.angle_beta   90.00
_cell.angle_gamma   90.00
#
_symmetry.space_group_name_H-M   'P 1'
#
loop_
_entity.id
_entity.type
_entity.pdbx_description
1 polymer ?
#
loop_
_entity_poly.entity_id
_entity_poly.type
_entity_poly.pdbx_seq_one_letter_code
_entity_poly.pdbx_strand_id
1 'polypeptide(L)'
;TYDYGLIGNCSFQAHINKNTSIDWMCWPRFDSSFIFGKLLDEENGGAFTLFPHGEIKESHQHYLENTNILCTEITCEEGKYRVIDFAPRFYQFERHFIPFMLIRKIEPLEGAPRIKVCCQPTGSYGQVKPEQYVASNHIEYLGLEKQLRLTTDFPLSYIINNESIVLNETKYIALTY
;
A
#
# COMPACT_ATOMS: atom_id res chain seq x y z
N THR A 1 -6.86 -18.55 -10.70
CA THR A 1 -7.19 -17.26 -11.34
C THR A 1 -6.42 -16.19 -10.58
N TYR A 2 -5.59 -15.45 -11.28
CA TYR A 2 -4.89 -14.28 -10.67
C TYR A 2 -5.88 -13.13 -10.59
N ASP A 3 -6.33 -12.84 -9.38
CA ASP A 3 -7.39 -11.87 -9.10
C ASP A 3 -6.76 -10.62 -8.49
N TYR A 4 -5.94 -9.92 -9.32
CA TYR A 4 -5.19 -8.75 -8.94
C TYR A 4 -5.57 -7.54 -9.77
N GLY A 5 -5.75 -6.38 -9.11
CA GLY A 5 -5.69 -5.09 -9.75
C GLY A 5 -4.24 -4.66 -9.97
N LEU A 6 -3.99 -3.94 -11.05
CA LEU A 6 -2.69 -3.41 -11.43
C LEU A 6 -2.72 -1.89 -11.41
N ILE A 7 -1.79 -1.26 -10.68
CA ILE A 7 -1.57 0.18 -10.74
C ILE A 7 -0.13 0.48 -11.16
N GLY A 8 0.11 1.66 -11.71
CA GLY A 8 1.45 2.09 -12.09
C GLY A 8 1.44 3.43 -12.80
N ASN A 9 2.64 4.00 -13.02
CA ASN A 9 2.81 5.28 -13.70
C ASN A 9 3.84 5.24 -14.84
N CYS A 10 4.11 4.05 -15.39
CA CYS A 10 5.11 3.74 -16.40
C CYS A 10 6.58 3.67 -15.88
N SER A 11 6.84 4.00 -14.60
CA SER A 11 8.15 3.78 -13.97
C SER A 11 8.17 2.49 -13.16
N PHE A 12 7.05 2.13 -12.57
CA PHE A 12 6.84 0.91 -11.79
C PHE A 12 5.39 0.47 -11.88
N GLN A 13 5.13 -0.73 -11.38
CA GLN A 13 3.78 -1.26 -11.21
C GLN A 13 3.66 -2.00 -9.88
N ALA A 14 2.45 -2.06 -9.34
CA ALA A 14 2.11 -2.84 -8.17
C ALA A 14 0.86 -3.70 -8.44
N HIS A 15 0.88 -4.93 -7.94
CA HIS A 15 -0.24 -5.85 -8.02
C HIS A 15 -0.94 -5.90 -6.66
N ILE A 16 -2.22 -5.58 -6.65
CA ILE A 16 -3.04 -5.45 -5.46
C ILE A 16 -4.17 -6.46 -5.51
N ASN A 17 -4.24 -7.34 -4.51
CA ASN A 17 -5.30 -8.31 -4.42
C ASN A 17 -6.62 -7.70 -3.91
N LYS A 18 -7.71 -8.45 -3.95
CA LYS A 18 -9.04 -8.00 -3.49
C LYS A 18 -9.11 -7.66 -2.00
N ASN A 19 -8.15 -8.12 -1.21
CA ASN A 19 -8.06 -7.82 0.22
C ASN A 19 -7.12 -6.64 0.52
N THR A 20 -6.88 -5.78 -0.48
CA THR A 20 -6.01 -4.60 -0.40
C THR A 20 -4.53 -4.87 -0.15
N SER A 21 -4.06 -6.09 -0.29
CA SER A 21 -2.64 -6.40 -0.16
C SER A 21 -1.89 -6.15 -1.46
N ILE A 22 -0.81 -5.39 -1.39
CA ILE A 22 0.18 -5.27 -2.46
C ILE A 22 1.14 -6.46 -2.30
N ASP A 23 0.98 -7.45 -3.17
CA ASP A 23 1.71 -8.71 -3.08
C ASP A 23 2.88 -8.80 -4.07
N TRP A 24 2.96 -7.84 -5.01
CA TRP A 24 4.06 -7.72 -5.96
C TRP A 24 4.37 -6.28 -6.29
N MET A 25 5.61 -5.86 -6.13
CA MET A 25 6.12 -4.57 -6.58
C MET A 25 7.65 -4.58 -6.63
N CYS A 26 8.22 -4.21 -7.79
CA CYS A 26 9.65 -3.98 -7.97
C CYS A 26 9.94 -2.48 -8.00
N TRP A 27 10.97 -2.05 -7.30
CA TRP A 27 11.48 -0.68 -7.33
C TRP A 27 13.01 -0.67 -7.29
N PRO A 28 13.67 0.32 -7.92
CA PRO A 28 13.15 1.46 -8.70
C PRO A 28 12.71 1.10 -10.13
N ARG A 29 13.03 -0.08 -10.63
CA ARG A 29 12.75 -0.52 -12.00
C ARG A 29 11.95 -1.82 -11.99
N PHE A 30 11.33 -2.14 -13.11
CA PHE A 30 10.59 -3.40 -13.30
C PHE A 30 11.46 -4.66 -13.15
N ASP A 31 12.75 -4.52 -13.46
CA ASP A 31 13.77 -5.59 -13.40
C ASP A 31 14.63 -5.54 -12.12
N SER A 32 14.32 -4.65 -11.20
CA SER A 32 14.96 -4.61 -9.87
C SER A 32 14.43 -5.71 -8.96
N SER A 33 15.14 -5.96 -7.86
CA SER A 33 14.63 -6.78 -6.77
C SER A 33 13.25 -6.28 -6.31
N PHE A 34 12.34 -7.20 -6.04
CA PHE A 34 11.06 -6.80 -5.49
C PHE A 34 11.22 -6.21 -4.07
N ILE A 35 10.38 -5.25 -3.74
CA ILE A 35 10.19 -4.76 -2.37
C ILE A 35 8.97 -5.39 -1.70
N PHE A 36 7.99 -5.83 -2.50
CA PHE A 36 6.92 -6.72 -2.10
C PHE A 36 6.88 -7.87 -3.10
N GLY A 37 6.99 -9.08 -2.60
CA GLY A 37 7.11 -10.30 -3.41
C GLY A 37 6.34 -11.48 -2.84
N LYS A 38 5.33 -11.25 -1.99
CA LYS A 38 4.47 -12.30 -1.41
C LYS A 38 3.85 -13.21 -2.47
N LEU A 39 3.66 -12.71 -3.69
CA LEU A 39 3.16 -13.48 -4.83
C LEU A 39 4.08 -14.68 -5.17
N LEU A 40 5.39 -14.58 -4.92
CA LEU A 40 6.37 -15.64 -5.18
C LEU A 40 6.78 -16.39 -3.90
N ASP A 41 6.87 -15.67 -2.77
CA ASP A 41 7.25 -16.23 -1.49
C ASP A 41 6.33 -15.65 -0.42
N GLU A 42 5.39 -16.47 0.03
CA GLU A 42 4.36 -16.06 0.98
C GLU A 42 4.94 -15.70 2.36
N GLU A 43 6.03 -16.34 2.76
CA GLU A 43 6.65 -16.16 4.09
C GLU A 43 7.67 -15.00 4.11
N ASN A 44 8.52 -14.89 3.09
CA ASN A 44 9.65 -13.96 3.09
C ASN A 44 9.51 -12.82 2.08
N GLY A 45 8.59 -12.92 1.13
CA GLY A 45 8.44 -11.95 0.04
C GLY A 45 8.01 -10.56 0.50
N GLY A 46 7.38 -10.46 1.67
CA GLY A 46 6.84 -9.20 2.16
C GLY A 46 5.61 -8.71 1.39
N ALA A 47 4.84 -7.85 2.04
CA ALA A 47 3.62 -7.26 1.46
C ALA A 47 3.29 -5.93 2.13
N PHE A 48 2.38 -5.18 1.50
CA PHE A 48 1.79 -4.01 2.11
C PHE A 48 0.26 -4.14 2.16
N THR A 49 -0.28 -4.43 3.32
CA THR A 49 -1.69 -4.79 3.50
C THR A 49 -2.39 -3.84 4.47
N LEU A 50 -3.67 -3.58 4.18
CA LEU A 50 -4.61 -2.89 5.07
C LEU A 50 -5.67 -3.92 5.51
N PHE A 51 -5.52 -4.47 6.71
CA PHE A 51 -6.43 -5.48 7.24
C PHE A 51 -7.61 -4.82 7.94
N PRO A 52 -8.88 -5.22 7.66
CA PRO A 52 -9.97 -4.88 8.56
C PRO A 52 -9.80 -5.64 9.89
N HIS A 53 -10.35 -5.07 10.97
CA HIS A 53 -10.54 -5.83 12.19
C HIS A 53 -11.71 -6.80 11.97
N GLY A 54 -11.48 -8.09 12.20
CA GLY A 54 -12.44 -9.15 11.91
C GLY A 54 -12.43 -9.62 10.44
N GLU A 55 -13.44 -10.38 10.06
CA GLU A 55 -13.51 -11.02 8.75
C GLU A 55 -14.03 -10.06 7.66
N ILE A 56 -13.50 -10.24 6.45
CA ILE A 56 -14.01 -9.58 5.25
C ILE A 56 -15.27 -10.34 4.82
N LYS A 57 -16.42 -9.66 4.83
CA LYS A 57 -17.71 -10.21 4.35
C LYS A 57 -17.82 -10.09 2.83
N GLU A 58 -17.36 -8.97 2.30
CA GLU A 58 -17.42 -8.68 0.87
C GLU A 58 -16.25 -7.78 0.47
N SER A 59 -15.72 -8.01 -0.71
CA SER A 59 -14.72 -7.17 -1.34
C SER A 59 -15.08 -6.93 -2.80
N HIS A 60 -15.13 -5.68 -3.20
CA HIS A 60 -15.38 -5.26 -4.58
C HIS A 60 -14.25 -4.36 -5.08
N GLN A 61 -13.61 -4.77 -6.20
CA GLN A 61 -12.49 -4.05 -6.77
C GLN A 61 -12.80 -3.62 -8.21
N HIS A 62 -12.58 -2.34 -8.50
CA HIS A 62 -12.79 -1.77 -9.82
C HIS A 62 -11.85 -0.58 -10.05
N TYR A 63 -11.66 -0.20 -11.31
CA TYR A 63 -10.95 1.03 -11.66
C TYR A 63 -11.92 2.21 -11.73
N LEU A 64 -11.46 3.39 -11.33
CA LEU A 64 -12.19 4.61 -11.64
C LEU A 64 -12.20 4.82 -13.15
N GLU A 65 -13.31 5.32 -13.66
CA GLU A 65 -13.55 5.43 -15.10
C GLU A 65 -12.42 6.20 -15.82
N ASN A 66 -11.91 5.62 -16.92
CA ASN A 66 -10.82 6.15 -17.74
C ASN A 66 -9.49 6.41 -17.00
N THR A 67 -9.23 5.69 -15.91
CA THR A 67 -7.99 5.80 -15.15
C THR A 67 -7.39 4.42 -14.84
N ASN A 68 -6.15 4.41 -14.34
CA ASN A 68 -5.54 3.25 -13.67
C ASN A 68 -5.55 3.41 -12.14
N ILE A 69 -6.49 4.19 -11.62
CA ILE A 69 -6.73 4.35 -10.18
C ILE A 69 -7.62 3.21 -9.74
N LEU A 70 -7.12 2.38 -8.85
CA LEU A 70 -7.82 1.20 -8.35
C LEU A 70 -8.60 1.55 -7.09
N CYS A 71 -9.88 1.22 -7.07
CA CYS A 71 -10.74 1.35 -5.92
C CYS A 71 -11.10 -0.04 -5.40
N THR A 72 -10.84 -0.32 -4.14
CA THR A 72 -11.22 -1.57 -3.47
C THR A 72 -12.12 -1.23 -2.29
N GLU A 73 -13.38 -1.66 -2.35
CA GLU A 73 -14.35 -1.53 -1.27
C GLU A 73 -14.38 -2.80 -0.43
N ILE A 74 -14.29 -2.63 0.88
CA ILE A 74 -14.29 -3.73 1.86
C ILE A 74 -15.46 -3.55 2.80
N THR A 75 -16.28 -4.58 2.90
CA THR A 75 -17.33 -4.71 3.92
C THR A 75 -16.84 -5.68 4.99
N CYS A 76 -16.82 -5.25 6.24
CA CYS A 76 -16.45 -6.05 7.41
C CYS A 76 -17.54 -5.97 8.49
N GLU A 77 -17.32 -6.59 9.64
CA GLU A 77 -18.32 -6.60 10.71
C GLU A 77 -18.64 -5.21 11.27
N GLU A 78 -17.63 -4.35 11.34
CA GLU A 78 -17.74 -3.03 11.99
C GLU A 78 -18.15 -1.91 11.03
N GLY A 79 -18.25 -2.20 9.73
CA GLY A 79 -18.65 -1.22 8.73
C GLY A 79 -18.04 -1.45 7.35
N LYS A 80 -18.04 -0.40 6.56
CA LYS A 80 -17.54 -0.40 5.19
C LYS A 80 -16.51 0.72 5.00
N TYR A 81 -15.43 0.42 4.30
CA TYR A 81 -14.43 1.40 3.88
C TYR A 81 -13.98 1.11 2.45
N ARG A 82 -13.34 2.08 1.83
CA ARG A 82 -12.66 1.89 0.54
C ARG A 82 -11.22 2.33 0.59
N VAL A 83 -10.41 1.66 -0.21
CA VAL A 83 -9.02 2.01 -0.46
C VAL A 83 -8.91 2.42 -1.93
N ILE A 84 -8.34 3.60 -2.17
CA ILE A 84 -8.07 4.11 -3.50
C ILE A 84 -6.56 4.12 -3.66
N ASP A 85 -6.07 3.25 -4.54
CA ASP A 85 -4.65 3.03 -4.79
C ASP A 85 -4.24 3.60 -6.13
N PHE A 86 -3.16 4.38 -6.17
CA PHE A 86 -2.64 4.94 -7.42
C PHE A 86 -1.16 5.30 -7.33
N ALA A 87 -0.52 5.31 -8.50
CA ALA A 87 0.82 5.83 -8.72
C ALA A 87 0.73 7.18 -9.42
N PRO A 88 1.13 8.31 -8.79
CA PRO A 88 0.98 9.63 -9.37
C PRO A 88 1.71 9.78 -10.70
N ARG A 89 1.01 10.37 -11.68
CA ARG A 89 1.56 10.87 -12.93
C ARG A 89 0.76 12.12 -13.31
N PHE A 90 1.43 13.25 -13.36
CA PHE A 90 0.74 14.52 -13.61
C PHE A 90 1.59 15.46 -14.43
N TYR A 91 0.90 16.39 -15.13
CA TYR A 91 1.53 17.45 -15.91
C TYR A 91 1.47 18.76 -15.12
N GLN A 92 2.64 19.37 -14.88
CA GLN A 92 2.76 20.63 -14.18
C GLN A 92 4.02 21.36 -14.66
N PHE A 93 3.96 22.69 -14.78
CA PHE A 93 5.09 23.53 -15.25
C PHE A 93 5.70 23.02 -16.58
N GLU A 94 4.85 22.69 -17.55
CA GLU A 94 5.24 22.17 -18.87
C GLU A 94 6.07 20.88 -18.83
N ARG A 95 5.99 20.10 -17.75
CA ARG A 95 6.69 18.84 -17.57
C ARG A 95 5.77 17.74 -17.06
N HIS A 96 6.07 16.52 -17.45
CA HIS A 96 5.49 15.33 -16.85
C HIS A 96 6.28 14.93 -15.61
N PHE A 97 5.60 14.89 -14.48
CA PHE A 97 6.14 14.37 -13.23
C PHE A 97 5.68 12.93 -13.06
N ILE A 98 6.65 12.03 -12.85
CA ILE A 98 6.45 10.59 -12.67
C ILE A 98 7.27 10.16 -11.43
N PRO A 99 6.83 10.55 -10.23
CA PRO A 99 7.56 10.23 -9.01
C PRO A 99 7.52 8.74 -8.71
N PHE A 100 8.57 8.23 -8.09
CA PHE A 100 8.55 6.91 -7.44
C PHE A 100 7.74 7.00 -6.16
N MET A 101 6.43 6.95 -6.33
CA MET A 101 5.47 7.15 -5.26
C MET A 101 4.22 6.29 -5.52
N LEU A 102 3.80 5.61 -4.47
CA LEU A 102 2.51 4.92 -4.42
C LEU A 102 1.69 5.57 -3.32
N ILE A 103 0.44 5.91 -3.64
CA ILE A 103 -0.49 6.52 -2.68
C ILE A 103 -1.65 5.56 -2.44
N ARG A 104 -2.00 5.40 -1.16
CA ARG A 104 -3.17 4.70 -0.67
C ARG A 104 -4.03 5.70 0.10
N LYS A 105 -5.21 6.00 -0.42
CA LYS A 105 -6.22 6.83 0.25
C LYS A 105 -7.27 5.90 0.84
N ILE A 106 -7.54 6.02 2.12
CA ILE A 106 -8.46 5.16 2.85
C ILE A 106 -9.62 5.99 3.36
N GLU A 107 -10.84 5.65 2.98
CA GLU A 107 -12.05 6.41 3.30
C GLU A 107 -13.06 5.52 4.02
N PRO A 108 -13.59 5.94 5.20
CA PRO A 108 -14.74 5.30 5.80
C PRO A 108 -15.98 5.57 4.94
N LEU A 109 -16.82 4.56 4.73
CA LEU A 109 -18.09 4.68 4.01
C LEU A 109 -19.29 4.50 4.93
N GLU A 110 -19.25 3.48 5.77
CA GLU A 110 -20.35 3.15 6.68
C GLU A 110 -19.81 2.59 8.00
N GLY A 111 -20.49 2.90 9.11
CA GLY A 111 -20.11 2.40 10.43
C GLY A 111 -18.85 3.03 10.97
N ALA A 112 -18.10 2.26 11.76
CA ALA A 112 -16.85 2.65 12.37
C ALA A 112 -15.78 1.54 12.17
N PRO A 113 -15.41 1.24 10.91
CA PRO A 113 -14.48 0.16 10.62
C PRO A 113 -13.14 0.43 11.29
N ARG A 114 -12.56 -0.61 11.88
CA ARG A 114 -11.18 -0.59 12.36
C ARG A 114 -10.28 -1.26 11.35
N ILE A 115 -9.16 -0.64 11.08
CA ILE A 115 -8.15 -1.15 10.14
C ILE A 115 -6.78 -1.22 10.80
N LYS A 116 -5.96 -2.12 10.30
CA LYS A 116 -4.59 -2.33 10.69
C LYS A 116 -3.70 -2.18 9.47
N VAL A 117 -2.68 -1.35 9.59
CA VAL A 117 -1.71 -1.09 8.52
C VAL A 117 -0.49 -1.97 8.74
N CYS A 118 -0.16 -2.81 7.77
CA CYS A 118 1.01 -3.68 7.81
C CYS A 118 1.84 -3.48 6.54
N CYS A 119 3.01 -2.84 6.67
CA CYS A 119 3.96 -2.62 5.58
C CYS A 119 5.27 -3.33 5.90
N GLN A 120 5.56 -4.39 5.15
CA GLN A 120 6.71 -5.26 5.35
C GLN A 120 7.52 -5.37 4.05
N PRO A 121 8.26 -4.31 3.66
CA PRO A 121 9.11 -4.37 2.49
C PRO A 121 10.30 -5.30 2.74
N THR A 122 10.86 -5.84 1.65
CA THR A 122 12.05 -6.68 1.67
C THR A 122 13.03 -6.20 0.60
N GLY A 123 14.28 -6.63 0.70
CA GLY A 123 15.31 -6.38 -0.30
C GLY A 123 15.97 -7.66 -0.76
N SER A 124 16.78 -7.56 -1.83
CA SER A 124 17.57 -8.70 -2.35
C SER A 124 16.73 -9.97 -2.52
N TYR A 125 15.58 -9.86 -3.16
CA TYR A 125 14.66 -10.99 -3.40
C TYR A 125 14.22 -11.72 -2.11
N GLY A 126 13.85 -10.94 -1.06
CA GLY A 126 13.36 -11.48 0.21
C GLY A 126 14.44 -11.81 1.25
N GLN A 127 15.72 -11.68 0.89
CA GLN A 127 16.84 -12.04 1.77
C GLN A 127 17.16 -10.96 2.83
N VAL A 128 16.79 -9.70 2.55
CA VAL A 128 17.07 -8.57 3.43
C VAL A 128 15.77 -8.07 4.03
N LYS A 129 15.68 -8.07 5.37
CA LYS A 129 14.63 -7.39 6.12
C LYS A 129 15.17 -6.04 6.57
N PRO A 130 14.59 -4.90 6.13
CA PRO A 130 15.10 -3.59 6.49
C PRO A 130 14.87 -3.27 7.96
N GLU A 131 15.77 -2.45 8.51
CA GLU A 131 15.54 -1.82 9.82
C GLU A 131 14.55 -0.67 9.69
N GLN A 132 13.71 -0.47 10.69
CA GLN A 132 12.74 0.61 10.73
C GLN A 132 13.25 1.76 11.59
N TYR A 133 13.36 2.94 11.01
CA TYR A 133 13.58 4.18 11.73
C TYR A 133 12.30 5.01 11.75
N VAL A 134 11.84 5.38 12.94
CA VAL A 134 10.57 6.07 13.15
C VAL A 134 10.81 7.53 13.44
N ALA A 135 10.26 8.40 12.61
CA ALA A 135 10.26 9.84 12.81
C ALA A 135 8.86 10.34 13.23
N SER A 136 8.60 11.64 13.16
CA SER A 136 7.34 12.23 13.63
C SER A 136 6.11 11.85 12.80
N ASN A 137 6.26 11.70 11.48
CA ASN A 137 5.16 11.42 10.54
C ASN A 137 5.49 10.40 9.46
N HIS A 138 6.61 9.69 9.60
CA HIS A 138 7.02 8.68 8.64
C HIS A 138 7.87 7.58 9.27
N ILE A 139 7.91 6.45 8.58
CA ILE A 139 8.81 5.33 8.87
C ILE A 139 9.77 5.22 7.69
N GLU A 140 11.06 5.16 7.97
CA GLU A 140 12.10 4.87 6.99
C GLU A 140 12.53 3.41 7.12
N TYR A 141 12.66 2.74 5.98
CA TYR A 141 13.15 1.37 5.88
C TYR A 141 14.59 1.39 5.38
N LEU A 142 15.53 1.12 6.29
CA LEU A 142 16.97 1.22 6.06
C LEU A 142 17.56 -0.15 5.67
N GLY A 143 18.63 -0.15 4.89
CA GLY A 143 19.32 -1.38 4.45
C GLY A 143 18.79 -1.97 3.15
N LEU A 144 17.83 -1.31 2.49
CA LEU A 144 17.44 -1.60 1.11
C LEU A 144 18.41 -0.94 0.13
N GLU A 145 18.35 -1.30 -1.16
CA GLU A 145 19.16 -0.69 -2.23
C GLU A 145 19.07 0.85 -2.22
N LYS A 146 17.90 1.37 -1.96
CA LYS A 146 17.63 2.77 -1.64
C LYS A 146 16.68 2.88 -0.46
N GLN A 147 16.70 4.03 0.17
CA GLN A 147 15.88 4.32 1.32
C GLN A 147 14.40 4.41 0.94
N LEU A 148 13.60 3.53 1.48
CA LEU A 148 12.15 3.53 1.32
C LEU A 148 11.51 4.27 2.49
N ARG A 149 10.52 5.14 2.19
CA ARG A 149 9.82 5.93 3.21
C ARG A 149 8.31 5.72 3.10
N LEU A 150 7.70 5.43 4.24
CA LEU A 150 6.25 5.42 4.43
C LEU A 150 5.84 6.66 5.20
N THR A 151 5.16 7.60 4.55
CA THR A 151 4.62 8.83 5.17
C THR A 151 3.11 8.68 5.32
N THR A 152 2.56 9.07 6.47
CA THR A 152 1.14 8.89 6.74
C THR A 152 0.62 9.87 7.78
N ASP A 153 -0.70 10.08 7.79
CA ASP A 153 -1.47 10.76 8.83
C ASP A 153 -2.07 9.78 9.88
N PHE A 154 -1.79 8.48 9.75
CA PHE A 154 -2.05 7.53 10.82
C PHE A 154 -1.06 7.74 11.97
N PRO A 155 -1.48 7.57 13.24
CA PRO A 155 -0.53 7.51 14.35
C PRO A 155 0.46 6.35 14.17
N LEU A 156 1.74 6.65 14.05
CA LEU A 156 2.78 5.66 13.74
C LEU A 156 2.88 4.55 14.79
N SER A 157 2.57 4.85 16.05
CA SER A 157 2.56 3.86 17.13
C SER A 157 1.66 2.66 16.83
N TYR A 158 0.50 2.89 16.22
CA TYR A 158 -0.42 1.82 15.83
C TYR A 158 0.17 0.94 14.72
N ILE A 159 0.87 1.54 13.76
CA ILE A 159 1.54 0.80 12.68
C ILE A 159 2.67 -0.07 13.23
N ILE A 160 3.50 0.52 14.11
CA ILE A 160 4.67 -0.16 14.68
C ILE A 160 4.24 -1.30 15.60
N ASN A 161 3.26 -1.04 16.46
CA ASN A 161 2.74 -2.02 17.42
C ASN A 161 1.78 -3.02 16.74
N ASN A 162 1.51 -2.86 15.44
CA ASN A 162 0.63 -3.73 14.69
C ASN A 162 -0.81 -3.75 15.25
N GLU A 163 -1.30 -2.60 15.68
CA GLU A 163 -2.61 -2.40 16.31
C GLU A 163 -3.63 -1.88 15.31
N SER A 164 -4.92 -2.14 15.58
CA SER A 164 -6.03 -1.64 14.75
C SER A 164 -6.46 -0.26 15.23
N ILE A 165 -6.76 0.62 14.26
CA ILE A 165 -7.25 1.97 14.50
C ILE A 165 -8.64 2.16 13.91
N VAL A 166 -9.50 2.90 14.62
CA VAL A 166 -10.82 3.28 14.11
C VAL A 166 -10.64 4.27 12.96
N LEU A 167 -11.25 3.95 11.83
CA LEU A 167 -11.28 4.83 10.66
C LEU A 167 -12.52 5.73 10.72
N ASN A 168 -12.38 6.91 11.28
CA ASN A 168 -13.45 7.91 11.43
C ASN A 168 -13.34 9.08 10.44
N GLU A 169 -12.23 9.17 9.72
CA GLU A 169 -11.96 10.18 8.70
C GLU A 169 -11.08 9.59 7.61
N THR A 170 -10.98 10.28 6.47
CA THR A 170 -10.07 9.88 5.38
C THR A 170 -8.63 9.95 5.85
N LYS A 171 -7.89 8.89 5.59
CA LYS A 171 -6.46 8.75 5.87
C LYS A 171 -5.65 8.52 4.60
N TYR A 172 -4.39 8.91 4.64
CA TYR A 172 -3.46 8.77 3.52
C TYR A 172 -2.18 8.05 3.93
N ILE A 173 -1.68 7.24 3.03
CA ILE A 173 -0.35 6.66 3.14
C ILE A 173 0.35 6.87 1.81
N ALA A 174 1.54 7.44 1.84
CA ALA A 174 2.42 7.57 0.70
C ALA A 174 3.67 6.71 0.92
N LEU A 175 3.93 5.80 0.01
CA LEU A 175 5.18 5.05 -0.04
C LEU A 175 6.06 5.69 -1.11
N THR A 176 7.26 6.13 -0.76
CA THR A 176 8.22 6.82 -1.64
C THR A 176 9.57 6.16 -1.59
N TYR A 177 10.34 6.34 -2.69
CA TYR A 177 11.63 5.70 -2.88
C TYR A 177 12.74 6.72 -3.15
#